data_c33c73b9fdb6e8698c35b34f376be861
#
_entry.id   c33c73b9fdb6e8698c35b34f376be861
#
_cell.length_a   1.000
_cell.length_b   1.000
_cell.length_c   1.000
_cell.angle_alpha   90.00
_cell.angle_beta   90.00
_cell.angle_gamma   90.00
#
_symmetry.space_group_name_H-M   'P 1'
#
loop_
_entity.id
_entity.type
_entity.pdbx_description
1 polymer ?
#
loop_
_entity_poly.entity_id
_entity_poly.type
_entity_poly.pdbx_seq_one_letter_code
_entity_poly.pdbx_strand_id
1 'polypeptide(L)'
;MSDADTLDATARSYREGAMSTSPSTEERVAALYVAHREAIYRFLVGQGIERAKAQELAQDVFVRLFVALTKVSEIESEQAWLYSVASKLAVDYWRREGRPMWVELDAIPTMAGNLRSKELTPEAAAVRNQRLRRVADMLARLTKEQRLGIHLRMQGLRYRAIAKILGVSVSTTANLLSTAVERLRSAANE
;
A
#
# COMPACT_ATOMS: atom_id res chain seq x y z
N MET A 1 12.93 -60.71 -14.78
CA MET A 1 13.16 -59.24 -14.65
C MET A 1 11.81 -58.65 -14.55
N SER A 2 11.47 -58.10 -13.41
CA SER A 2 10.10 -57.98 -12.91
C SER A 2 9.50 -56.61 -13.22
N ASP A 3 8.22 -56.58 -13.60
CA ASP A 3 7.41 -55.37 -13.89
C ASP A 3 7.35 -54.35 -12.71
N ALA A 4 7.81 -54.76 -11.54
CA ALA A 4 7.87 -53.92 -10.36
C ALA A 4 8.94 -52.81 -10.46
N ASP A 5 10.08 -53.05 -11.14
CA ASP A 5 11.14 -52.06 -11.28
C ASP A 5 10.76 -50.92 -12.24
N THR A 6 9.94 -51.22 -13.24
CA THR A 6 9.46 -50.21 -14.23
C THR A 6 8.41 -49.29 -13.62
N LEU A 7 7.57 -49.79 -12.72
CA LEU A 7 6.57 -48.99 -12.03
C LEU A 7 7.20 -48.06 -10.98
N ASP A 8 8.26 -48.50 -10.30
CA ASP A 8 8.97 -47.68 -9.30
C ASP A 8 9.77 -46.54 -9.97
N ALA A 9 10.40 -46.83 -11.14
CA ALA A 9 11.07 -45.79 -11.92
C ALA A 9 10.10 -44.71 -12.45
N THR A 10 8.88 -45.11 -12.88
CA THR A 10 7.85 -44.19 -13.34
C THR A 10 7.29 -43.37 -12.18
N ALA A 11 7.07 -43.98 -11.02
CA ALA A 11 6.62 -43.28 -9.81
C ALA A 11 7.66 -42.31 -9.25
N ARG A 12 8.98 -42.60 -9.40
CA ARG A 12 10.05 -41.66 -9.07
C ARG A 12 10.09 -40.47 -10.03
N SER A 13 9.95 -40.70 -11.33
CA SER A 13 9.88 -39.63 -12.34
C SER A 13 8.70 -38.69 -12.11
N TYR A 14 7.53 -39.20 -11.69
CA TYR A 14 6.38 -38.36 -11.32
C TYR A 14 6.56 -37.62 -10.00
N ARG A 15 7.33 -38.15 -9.06
CA ARG A 15 7.68 -37.45 -7.79
C ARG A 15 8.77 -36.41 -7.96
N GLU A 16 9.72 -36.61 -8.86
CA GLU A 16 10.75 -35.62 -9.19
C GLU A 16 10.21 -34.45 -10.02
N GLY A 17 9.11 -34.64 -10.81
CA GLY A 17 8.39 -33.58 -11.50
C GLY A 17 7.53 -32.68 -10.59
N ALA A 18 7.31 -33.08 -9.33
CA ALA A 18 6.64 -32.29 -8.30
C ALA A 18 7.66 -31.54 -7.42
N MET A 19 8.85 -31.22 -7.93
CA MET A 19 9.77 -30.29 -7.28
C MET A 19 9.10 -28.91 -7.30
N SER A 20 8.83 -28.44 -6.11
CA SER A 20 8.46 -27.09 -5.74
C SER A 20 9.24 -26.07 -6.57
N THR A 21 8.73 -25.75 -7.75
CA THR A 21 9.22 -24.61 -8.53
C THR A 21 8.80 -23.36 -7.78
N SER A 22 9.74 -22.75 -7.07
CA SER A 22 9.52 -21.39 -6.56
C SER A 22 9.02 -20.54 -7.71
N PRO A 23 7.94 -19.73 -7.52
CA PRO A 23 7.36 -18.95 -8.59
C PRO A 23 8.43 -18.07 -9.23
N SER A 24 8.41 -17.97 -10.56
CA SER A 24 9.31 -17.08 -11.28
C SER A 24 9.19 -15.64 -10.79
N THR A 25 10.21 -14.83 -11.04
CA THR A 25 10.17 -13.40 -10.70
C THR A 25 8.95 -12.71 -11.34
N GLU A 26 8.62 -13.08 -12.57
CA GLU A 26 7.47 -12.57 -13.31
C GLU A 26 6.16 -12.95 -12.63
N GLU A 27 5.97 -14.22 -12.28
CA GLU A 27 4.78 -14.71 -11.60
C GLU A 27 4.61 -14.05 -10.23
N ARG A 28 5.70 -13.90 -9.49
CA ARG A 28 5.72 -13.23 -8.20
C ARG A 28 5.33 -11.75 -8.32
N VAL A 29 5.90 -11.02 -9.27
CA VAL A 29 5.54 -9.62 -9.51
C VAL A 29 4.10 -9.48 -9.99
N ALA A 30 3.62 -10.37 -10.86
CA ALA A 30 2.24 -10.37 -11.34
C ALA A 30 1.25 -10.57 -10.18
N ALA A 31 1.51 -11.51 -9.28
CA ALA A 31 0.68 -11.74 -8.10
C ALA A 31 0.65 -10.51 -7.17
N LEU A 32 1.81 -9.90 -6.90
CA LEU A 32 1.92 -8.68 -6.10
C LEU A 32 1.25 -7.48 -6.76
N TYR A 33 1.33 -7.37 -8.08
CA TYR A 33 0.63 -6.34 -8.83
C TYR A 33 -0.87 -6.45 -8.66
N VAL A 34 -1.44 -7.64 -8.86
CA VAL A 34 -2.88 -7.88 -8.66
C VAL A 34 -3.31 -7.56 -7.24
N ALA A 35 -2.52 -7.97 -6.24
CA ALA A 35 -2.85 -7.79 -4.83
C ALA A 35 -2.73 -6.33 -4.35
N HIS A 36 -1.77 -5.56 -4.86
CA HIS A 36 -1.38 -4.28 -4.25
C HIS A 36 -1.52 -3.04 -5.13
N ARG A 37 -1.71 -3.18 -6.46
CA ARG A 37 -1.73 -2.01 -7.38
C ARG A 37 -2.73 -0.93 -6.97
N GLU A 38 -3.92 -1.34 -6.61
CA GLU A 38 -4.99 -0.40 -6.23
C GLU A 38 -4.68 0.29 -4.89
N ALA A 39 -4.11 -0.43 -3.94
CA ALA A 39 -3.71 0.12 -2.65
C ALA A 39 -2.55 1.13 -2.79
N ILE A 40 -1.56 0.84 -3.64
CA ILE A 40 -0.44 1.76 -3.95
C ILE A 40 -0.95 2.99 -4.72
N TYR A 41 -1.84 2.82 -5.70
CA TYR A 41 -2.47 3.93 -6.42
C TYR A 41 -3.21 4.86 -5.45
N ARG A 42 -4.09 4.30 -4.58
CA ARG A 42 -4.82 5.09 -3.57
C ARG A 42 -3.90 5.76 -2.57
N PHE A 43 -2.82 5.10 -2.20
CA PHE A 43 -1.79 5.70 -1.35
C PHE A 43 -1.21 6.96 -2.00
N LEU A 44 -0.81 6.90 -3.26
CA LEU A 44 -0.23 8.03 -4.01
C LEU A 44 -1.24 9.18 -4.18
N VAL A 45 -2.50 8.87 -4.52
CA VAL A 45 -3.58 9.85 -4.58
C VAL A 45 -3.80 10.49 -3.20
N GLY A 46 -3.77 9.70 -2.13
CA GLY A 46 -3.85 10.21 -0.75
C GLY A 46 -2.67 11.10 -0.33
N GLN A 47 -1.54 11.04 -1.05
CA GLN A 47 -0.43 11.98 -0.92
C GLN A 47 -0.65 13.28 -1.73
N GLY A 48 -1.84 13.50 -2.29
CA GLY A 48 -2.18 14.67 -3.09
C GLY A 48 -1.68 14.63 -4.54
N ILE A 49 -1.17 13.49 -5.01
CA ILE A 49 -0.71 13.34 -6.39
C ILE A 49 -1.93 13.19 -7.31
N GLU A 50 -1.91 13.91 -8.43
CA GLU A 50 -2.95 13.85 -9.44
C GLU A 50 -3.16 12.40 -9.93
N ARG A 51 -4.40 12.03 -10.24
CA ARG A 51 -4.80 10.65 -10.56
C ARG A 51 -4.01 10.03 -11.71
N ALA A 52 -3.83 10.76 -12.81
CA ALA A 52 -3.06 10.27 -13.95
C ALA A 52 -1.60 10.00 -13.54
N LYS A 53 -0.99 10.93 -12.82
CA LYS A 53 0.37 10.79 -12.31
C LYS A 53 0.53 9.71 -11.26
N ALA A 54 -0.45 9.57 -10.37
CA ALA A 54 -0.47 8.49 -9.38
C ALA A 54 -0.52 7.11 -10.04
N GLN A 55 -1.22 6.97 -11.17
CA GLN A 55 -1.25 5.72 -11.94
C GLN A 55 0.12 5.40 -12.55
N GLU A 56 0.80 6.38 -13.15
CA GLU A 56 2.16 6.22 -13.68
C GLU A 56 3.15 5.83 -12.58
N LEU A 57 3.12 6.54 -11.45
CA LEU A 57 4.00 6.25 -10.32
C LEU A 57 3.71 4.88 -9.69
N ALA A 58 2.44 4.46 -9.64
CA ALA A 58 2.09 3.12 -9.19
C ALA A 58 2.70 2.04 -10.09
N GLN A 59 2.67 2.23 -11.43
CA GLN A 59 3.34 1.32 -12.36
C GLN A 59 4.86 1.31 -12.14
N ASP A 60 5.49 2.48 -11.96
CA ASP A 60 6.94 2.60 -11.69
C ASP A 60 7.35 1.83 -10.42
N VAL A 61 6.51 1.81 -9.37
CA VAL A 61 6.75 1.00 -8.18
C VAL A 61 6.93 -0.48 -8.52
N PHE A 62 6.09 -1.05 -9.38
CA PHE A 62 6.16 -2.47 -9.76
C PHE A 62 7.29 -2.78 -10.75
N VAL A 63 7.62 -1.85 -11.65
CA VAL A 63 8.81 -1.96 -12.49
C VAL A 63 10.07 -2.02 -11.61
N ARG A 64 10.16 -1.17 -10.59
CA ARG A 64 11.27 -1.21 -9.63
C ARG A 64 11.29 -2.48 -8.79
N LEU A 65 10.11 -3.02 -8.44
CA LEU A 65 10.02 -4.31 -7.75
C LEU A 65 10.60 -5.42 -8.61
N PHE A 66 10.23 -5.48 -9.89
CA PHE A 66 10.76 -6.46 -10.84
C PHE A 66 12.29 -6.39 -10.89
N VAL A 67 12.86 -5.19 -11.11
CA VAL A 67 14.31 -5.00 -11.12
C VAL A 67 14.98 -5.34 -9.79
N ALA A 68 14.31 -5.10 -8.66
CA ALA A 68 14.86 -5.48 -7.36
C ALA A 68 14.90 -7.00 -7.18
N LEU A 69 13.81 -7.69 -7.54
CA LEU A 69 13.71 -9.16 -7.42
C LEU A 69 14.62 -9.93 -8.40
N THR A 70 15.01 -9.32 -9.53
CA THR A 70 16.04 -9.91 -10.41
C THR A 70 17.44 -9.84 -9.82
N LYS A 71 17.69 -8.90 -8.89
CA LYS A 71 19.00 -8.69 -8.25
C LYS A 71 19.13 -9.35 -6.88
N VAL A 72 18.02 -9.49 -6.17
CA VAL A 72 17.98 -10.02 -4.80
C VAL A 72 16.87 -11.05 -4.71
N SER A 73 17.22 -12.27 -4.31
CA SER A 73 16.28 -13.41 -4.25
C SER A 73 15.16 -13.19 -3.24
N GLU A 74 15.39 -12.43 -2.17
CA GLU A 74 14.41 -12.22 -1.10
C GLU A 74 14.31 -10.77 -0.64
N ILE A 75 13.07 -10.32 -0.47
CA ILE A 75 12.71 -9.08 0.18
C ILE A 75 11.94 -9.44 1.45
N GLU A 76 12.41 -9.04 2.63
CA GLU A 76 11.83 -9.36 3.95
C GLU A 76 10.31 -9.10 4.02
N SER A 77 9.84 -8.04 3.39
CA SER A 77 8.42 -7.68 3.26
C SER A 77 8.20 -6.90 1.98
N GLU A 78 7.65 -7.58 0.98
CA GLU A 78 7.34 -6.97 -0.33
C GLU A 78 6.36 -5.82 -0.20
N GLN A 79 5.35 -5.98 0.63
CA GLN A 79 4.39 -4.92 0.91
C GLN A 79 5.07 -3.68 1.51
N ALA A 80 5.91 -3.85 2.53
CA ALA A 80 6.65 -2.72 3.13
C ALA A 80 7.61 -2.08 2.12
N TRP A 81 8.21 -2.89 1.25
CA TRP A 81 9.07 -2.42 0.17
C TRP A 81 8.30 -1.56 -0.83
N LEU A 82 7.13 -2.03 -1.30
CA LEU A 82 6.24 -1.29 -2.22
C LEU A 82 5.88 0.09 -1.65
N TYR A 83 5.44 0.16 -0.39
CA TYR A 83 5.11 1.44 0.26
C TYR A 83 6.34 2.32 0.48
N SER A 84 7.52 1.74 0.75
CA SER A 84 8.76 2.51 0.86
C SER A 84 9.12 3.18 -0.46
N VAL A 85 9.01 2.44 -1.58
CA VAL A 85 9.28 2.99 -2.92
C VAL A 85 8.21 4.02 -3.31
N ALA A 86 6.93 3.73 -3.09
CA ALA A 86 5.85 4.67 -3.36
C ALA A 86 6.02 5.99 -2.59
N SER A 87 6.40 5.90 -1.29
CA SER A 87 6.68 7.09 -0.48
C SER A 87 7.83 7.92 -1.03
N LYS A 88 8.93 7.27 -1.46
CA LYS A 88 10.06 7.96 -2.08
C LYS A 88 9.67 8.66 -3.37
N LEU A 89 8.90 7.97 -4.23
CA LEU A 89 8.42 8.55 -5.48
C LEU A 89 7.48 9.74 -5.24
N ALA A 90 6.64 9.68 -4.21
CA ALA A 90 5.80 10.80 -3.82
C ALA A 90 6.63 12.02 -3.36
N VAL A 91 7.65 11.80 -2.52
CA VAL A 91 8.59 12.85 -2.09
C VAL A 91 9.31 13.47 -3.29
N ASP A 92 9.82 12.62 -4.19
CA ASP A 92 10.56 13.08 -5.39
C ASP A 92 9.65 13.86 -6.34
N TYR A 93 8.39 13.44 -6.49
CA TYR A 93 7.38 14.17 -7.27
C TYR A 93 7.18 15.58 -6.72
N TRP A 94 6.86 15.74 -5.44
CA TRP A 94 6.62 17.04 -4.82
C TRP A 94 7.84 17.94 -4.81
N ARG A 95 9.05 17.36 -4.65
CA ARG A 95 10.29 18.12 -4.75
C ARG A 95 10.48 18.71 -6.15
N ARG A 96 10.12 17.99 -7.20
CA ARG A 96 10.20 18.48 -8.59
C ARG A 96 9.16 19.54 -8.90
N GLU A 97 7.95 19.38 -8.35
CA GLU A 97 6.86 20.35 -8.50
C GLU A 97 7.09 21.65 -7.70
N GLY A 98 8.17 21.74 -6.90
CA GLY A 98 8.44 22.91 -6.07
C GLY A 98 7.39 23.17 -4.99
N ARG A 99 6.55 22.16 -4.66
CA ARG A 99 5.46 22.26 -3.69
C ARG A 99 5.78 21.40 -2.46
N PRO A 100 5.37 21.83 -1.25
CA PRO A 100 5.45 20.94 -0.10
C PRO A 100 4.56 19.72 -0.33
N MET A 101 5.03 18.53 0.03
CA MET A 101 4.44 17.20 -0.19
C MET A 101 2.94 17.06 0.21
N TRP A 102 2.29 18.08 0.70
CA TRP A 102 0.95 18.05 1.26
C TRP A 102 0.19 19.30 0.83
N VAL A 103 -0.29 19.27 -0.39
CA VAL A 103 -1.29 20.23 -0.85
C VAL A 103 -2.65 19.55 -0.70
N GLU A 104 -3.46 20.17 0.16
CA GLU A 104 -4.90 20.09 0.30
C GLU A 104 -5.57 18.79 0.74
N LEU A 105 -6.28 18.94 1.84
CA LEU A 105 -7.23 18.01 2.45
C LEU A 105 -8.38 17.61 1.51
N ASP A 106 -8.55 18.32 0.40
CA ASP A 106 -9.60 18.09 -0.61
C ASP A 106 -9.39 16.78 -1.41
N ALA A 107 -8.22 16.16 -1.30
CA ALA A 107 -7.97 14.82 -1.89
C ALA A 107 -8.61 13.66 -1.08
N ILE A 108 -9.06 13.89 0.16
CA ILE A 108 -9.67 12.87 1.02
C ILE A 108 -11.01 12.36 0.49
N PRO A 109 -11.89 13.17 -0.11
CA PRO A 109 -13.09 12.69 -0.80
C PRO A 109 -12.78 11.67 -1.90
N THR A 110 -11.57 11.74 -2.46
CA THR A 110 -11.10 10.86 -3.53
C THR A 110 -10.78 9.45 -3.04
N MET A 111 -10.31 9.28 -1.78
CA MET A 111 -10.09 7.97 -1.17
C MET A 111 -11.43 7.23 -0.94
N ALA A 112 -12.51 7.95 -0.66
CA ALA A 112 -13.85 7.41 -0.48
C ALA A 112 -14.65 7.36 -1.81
N GLY A 113 -14.24 8.13 -2.82
CA GLY A 113 -14.98 8.29 -4.09
C GLY A 113 -14.89 7.12 -5.06
N ASN A 114 -13.99 6.15 -4.82
CA ASN A 114 -13.86 4.96 -5.67
C ASN A 114 -14.74 3.76 -5.24
N LEU A 115 -15.52 3.90 -4.18
CA LEU A 115 -16.69 3.06 -4.03
C LEU A 115 -17.69 3.53 -5.09
N ARG A 116 -17.65 2.96 -6.29
CA ARG A 116 -18.74 3.00 -7.25
C ARG A 116 -19.97 2.45 -6.53
N SER A 117 -20.63 3.33 -5.80
CA SER A 117 -21.91 3.02 -5.22
C SER A 117 -22.93 3.10 -6.34
N LYS A 118 -23.73 2.04 -6.48
CA LYS A 118 -25.07 2.06 -7.03
C LYS A 118 -25.68 3.44 -6.81
N GLU A 119 -26.48 3.91 -7.78
CA GLU A 119 -27.24 5.15 -7.73
C GLU A 119 -27.78 5.39 -6.30
N LEU A 120 -27.13 6.30 -5.58
CA LEU A 120 -27.57 6.70 -4.25
C LEU A 120 -28.69 7.72 -4.44
N THR A 121 -29.75 7.62 -3.64
CA THR A 121 -30.74 8.69 -3.55
C THR A 121 -30.03 10.00 -3.12
N PRO A 122 -30.57 11.16 -3.45
CA PRO A 122 -30.02 12.45 -3.06
C PRO A 122 -29.74 12.55 -1.54
N GLU A 123 -30.64 12.00 -0.72
CA GLU A 123 -30.52 11.97 0.74
C GLU A 123 -29.34 11.08 1.18
N ALA A 124 -29.19 9.88 0.60
CA ALA A 124 -28.07 8.99 0.90
C ALA A 124 -26.73 9.60 0.46
N ALA A 125 -26.72 10.34 -0.65
CA ALA A 125 -25.56 11.09 -1.11
C ALA A 125 -25.18 12.21 -0.13
N ALA A 126 -26.16 12.96 0.38
CA ALA A 126 -25.96 14.04 1.36
C ALA A 126 -25.37 13.50 2.67
N VAL A 127 -25.94 12.41 3.22
CA VAL A 127 -25.45 11.74 4.43
C VAL A 127 -24.01 11.24 4.24
N ARG A 128 -23.73 10.62 3.08
CA ARG A 128 -22.36 10.19 2.75
C ARG A 128 -21.38 11.36 2.70
N ASN A 129 -21.74 12.44 2.03
CA ASN A 129 -20.89 13.62 1.91
C ASN A 129 -20.64 14.26 3.29
N GLN A 130 -21.62 14.30 4.17
CA GLN A 130 -21.45 14.78 5.54
C GLN A 130 -20.47 13.90 6.33
N ARG A 131 -20.59 12.56 6.24
CA ARG A 131 -19.63 11.63 6.87
C ARG A 131 -18.21 11.81 6.34
N LEU A 132 -18.07 12.01 5.02
CA LEU A 132 -16.76 12.23 4.41
C LEU A 132 -16.12 13.54 4.88
N ARG A 133 -16.90 14.63 5.00
CA ARG A 133 -16.42 15.90 5.57
C ARG A 133 -15.93 15.71 7.00
N ARG A 134 -16.71 15.06 7.86
CA ARG A 134 -16.29 14.76 9.25
C ARG A 134 -14.96 13.99 9.29
N VAL A 135 -14.79 12.95 8.46
CA VAL A 135 -13.53 12.21 8.38
C VAL A 135 -12.39 13.12 7.90
N ALA A 136 -12.65 13.97 6.91
CA ALA A 136 -11.67 14.93 6.42
C ALA A 136 -11.22 15.88 7.54
N ASP A 137 -12.17 16.45 8.29
CA ASP A 137 -11.89 17.35 9.42
C ASP A 137 -11.09 16.67 10.53
N MET A 138 -11.42 15.41 10.86
CA MET A 138 -10.66 14.61 11.83
C MET A 138 -9.21 14.38 11.36
N LEU A 139 -9.03 14.02 10.09
CA LEU A 139 -7.71 13.81 9.52
C LEU A 139 -6.90 15.12 9.39
N ALA A 140 -7.58 16.27 9.24
CA ALA A 140 -6.95 17.58 9.25
C ALA A 140 -6.23 17.91 10.57
N ARG A 141 -6.71 17.37 11.67
CA ARG A 141 -6.13 17.56 13.01
C ARG A 141 -4.83 16.77 13.21
N LEU A 142 -4.50 15.84 12.31
CA LEU A 142 -3.27 15.05 12.35
C LEU A 142 -2.12 15.76 11.64
N THR A 143 -0.88 15.56 12.15
CA THR A 143 0.31 15.95 11.39
C THR A 143 0.48 15.05 10.17
N LYS A 144 1.35 15.46 9.26
CA LYS A 144 1.67 14.70 8.03
C LYS A 144 2.15 13.28 8.36
N GLU A 145 3.08 13.20 9.29
CA GLU A 145 3.69 11.94 9.73
C GLU A 145 2.64 11.06 10.42
N GLN A 146 1.73 11.65 11.19
CA GLN A 146 0.63 10.93 11.83
C GLN A 146 -0.33 10.35 10.80
N ARG A 147 -0.74 11.13 9.79
CA ARG A 147 -1.61 10.64 8.70
C ARG A 147 -0.95 9.51 7.92
N LEU A 148 0.32 9.71 7.53
CA LEU A 148 1.08 8.69 6.82
C LEU A 148 1.24 7.43 7.67
N GLY A 149 1.60 7.57 8.94
CA GLY A 149 1.75 6.45 9.86
C GLY A 149 0.46 5.66 10.05
N ILE A 150 -0.67 6.34 10.27
CA ILE A 150 -2.01 5.70 10.36
C ILE A 150 -2.35 4.97 9.05
N HIS A 151 -2.15 5.62 7.90
CA HIS A 151 -2.41 4.98 6.61
C HIS A 151 -1.61 3.68 6.45
N LEU A 152 -0.29 3.73 6.69
CA LEU A 152 0.57 2.55 6.60
C LEU A 152 0.15 1.46 7.61
N ARG A 153 -0.27 1.84 8.81
CA ARG A 153 -0.76 0.90 9.82
C ARG A 153 -2.05 0.21 9.38
N MET A 154 -2.98 0.95 8.76
CA MET A 154 -4.21 0.40 8.18
C MET A 154 -3.95 -0.59 7.04
N GLN A 155 -2.83 -0.43 6.34
CA GLN A 155 -2.37 -1.41 5.34
C GLN A 155 -1.70 -2.64 5.97
N GLY A 156 -1.69 -2.77 7.30
CA GLY A 156 -1.15 -3.93 8.01
C GLY A 156 0.36 -3.87 8.28
N LEU A 157 1.05 -2.78 7.92
CA LEU A 157 2.50 -2.69 8.15
C LEU A 157 2.83 -2.71 9.65
N ARG A 158 3.91 -3.40 9.98
CA ARG A 158 4.45 -3.44 11.36
C ARG A 158 5.17 -2.13 11.68
N TYR A 159 5.24 -1.75 12.94
CA TYR A 159 5.89 -0.52 13.41
C TYR A 159 7.32 -0.34 12.90
N ARG A 160 8.09 -1.43 12.83
CA ARG A 160 9.45 -1.41 12.29
C ARG A 160 9.50 -0.97 10.81
N ALA A 161 8.56 -1.45 10.00
CA ALA A 161 8.45 -1.06 8.60
C ALA A 161 8.02 0.41 8.46
N ILE A 162 7.03 0.85 9.26
CA ILE A 162 6.57 2.24 9.29
C ILE A 162 7.70 3.17 9.72
N ALA A 163 8.45 2.82 10.76
CA ALA A 163 9.61 3.56 11.24
C ALA A 163 10.65 3.78 10.13
N LYS A 164 10.96 2.72 9.37
CA LYS A 164 11.88 2.79 8.22
C LYS A 164 11.37 3.72 7.10
N ILE A 165 10.07 3.70 6.82
CA ILE A 165 9.45 4.56 5.80
C ILE A 165 9.42 6.02 6.26
N LEU A 166 9.10 6.28 7.54
CA LEU A 166 9.07 7.63 8.12
C LEU A 166 10.47 8.21 8.43
N GLY A 167 11.51 7.37 8.44
CA GLY A 167 12.87 7.80 8.79
C GLY A 167 13.04 8.10 10.29
N VAL A 168 12.26 7.46 11.18
CA VAL A 168 12.27 7.67 12.63
C VAL A 168 12.50 6.35 13.39
N SER A 169 12.66 6.42 14.72
CA SER A 169 12.79 5.22 15.55
C SER A 169 11.44 4.48 15.70
N VAL A 170 11.49 3.20 16.09
CA VAL A 170 10.28 2.40 16.37
C VAL A 170 9.50 2.98 17.55
N SER A 171 10.19 3.47 18.58
CA SER A 171 9.56 4.14 19.74
C SER A 171 8.87 5.44 19.33
N THR A 172 9.51 6.26 18.50
CA THR A 172 8.91 7.47 17.93
C THR A 172 7.66 7.12 17.11
N THR A 173 7.71 6.05 16.31
CA THR A 173 6.56 5.57 15.54
C THR A 173 5.40 5.16 16.44
N ALA A 174 5.68 4.44 17.54
CA ALA A 174 4.66 4.03 18.50
C ALA A 174 3.97 5.26 19.14
N ASN A 175 4.74 6.23 19.61
CA ASN A 175 4.22 7.47 20.19
C ASN A 175 3.42 8.29 19.16
N LEU A 176 3.92 8.40 17.94
CA LEU A 176 3.26 9.10 16.85
C LEU A 176 1.88 8.49 16.54
N LEU A 177 1.80 7.17 16.47
CA LEU A 177 0.55 6.46 16.21
C LEU A 177 -0.42 6.53 17.39
N SER A 178 0.07 6.41 18.63
CA SER A 178 -0.75 6.56 19.85
C SER A 178 -1.40 7.94 19.89
N THR A 179 -0.59 9.00 19.76
CA THR A 179 -1.09 10.39 19.75
C THR A 179 -2.07 10.64 18.59
N ALA A 180 -1.83 10.03 17.42
CA ALA A 180 -2.75 10.15 16.30
C ALA A 180 -4.12 9.51 16.62
N VAL A 181 -4.12 8.33 17.22
CA VAL A 181 -5.36 7.62 17.63
C VAL A 181 -6.11 8.43 18.69
N GLU A 182 -5.42 9.00 19.66
CA GLU A 182 -6.03 9.85 20.69
C GLU A 182 -6.71 11.08 20.10
N ARG A 183 -6.03 11.78 19.17
CA ARG A 183 -6.60 12.93 18.46
C ARG A 183 -7.85 12.55 17.65
N LEU A 184 -7.81 11.41 16.95
CA LEU A 184 -8.98 10.92 16.20
C LEU A 184 -10.15 10.56 17.13
N ARG A 185 -9.88 9.95 18.29
CA ARG A 185 -10.92 9.65 19.29
C ARG A 185 -11.56 10.92 19.85
N SER A 186 -10.75 11.93 20.21
CA SER A 186 -11.26 13.20 20.69
C SER A 186 -12.15 13.88 19.64
N ALA A 187 -11.71 13.91 18.40
CA ALA A 187 -12.46 14.48 17.29
C ALA A 187 -13.75 13.70 16.92
N ALA A 188 -13.82 12.41 17.23
CA ALA A 188 -15.01 11.59 16.99
C ALA A 188 -16.10 11.81 18.04
N ASN A 189 -15.73 12.29 19.22
CA ASN A 189 -16.63 12.54 20.36
C ASN A 189 -17.16 13.99 20.42
N GLU A 190 -16.69 14.87 19.52
CA GLU A 190 -17.19 16.24 19.29
C GLU A 190 -18.33 16.23 18.25
#